data_db713a16a7bf2c9f0d0b6194eece8fdc
#
_entry.id   db713a16a7bf2c9f0d0b6194eece8fdc
#
_cell.length_a   1.000
_cell.length_b   1.000
_cell.length_c   1.000
_cell.angle_alpha   90.00
_cell.angle_beta   90.00
_cell.angle_gamma   90.00
#
_symmetry.space_group_name_H-M   'P 1'
#
loop_
_entity.id
_entity.type
_entity.pdbx_description
1 polymer ?
#
loop_
_entity_poly.entity_id
_entity_poly.type
_entity_poly.pdbx_seq_one_letter_code
_entity_poly.pdbx_strand_id
1 'polypeptide(L)'
;MKRFLLILAMSLVAFSMSYAQKIDGRTSATSKANAAEVMTSQELVTMLKECGHYYLATVNGNLPCVRPVTFIDIYNGEVYSMTRKSKDVYEHVKKNPNIQIVFYPKDSRNWARISCKLVEAETPEVRKQFLAMYPSVTKAHPDALTDTDLTFMKLTGITVEIGKKLYQVK
;
A
#
# COMPACT_ATOMS: atom_id res chain seq x y z
N MET A 1 -27.97 12.97 -56.67
CA MET A 1 -26.72 12.60 -55.95
C MET A 1 -26.61 13.17 -54.54
N LYS A 2 -27.19 14.33 -54.19
CA LYS A 2 -27.08 14.92 -52.81
C LYS A 2 -27.91 14.21 -51.73
N ARG A 3 -28.98 13.49 -52.08
CA ARG A 3 -29.84 12.80 -51.07
C ARG A 3 -29.27 11.45 -50.61
N PHE A 4 -28.46 10.79 -51.37
CA PHE A 4 -27.80 9.51 -50.97
C PHE A 4 -26.64 9.69 -49.96
N LEU A 5 -25.95 10.83 -49.99
CA LEU A 5 -24.87 11.12 -49.05
C LEU A 5 -25.39 11.40 -47.62
N LEU A 6 -26.60 11.95 -47.48
CA LEU A 6 -27.17 12.25 -46.16
C LEU A 6 -27.60 10.98 -45.39
N ILE A 7 -28.07 9.95 -46.11
CA ILE A 7 -28.51 8.69 -45.49
C ILE A 7 -27.27 7.89 -44.99
N LEU A 8 -26.16 7.95 -45.71
CA LEU A 8 -24.94 7.26 -45.32
C LEU A 8 -24.24 7.90 -44.08
N ALA A 9 -24.34 9.25 -43.97
CA ALA A 9 -23.81 9.96 -42.79
C ALA A 9 -24.62 9.68 -41.51
N MET A 10 -25.95 9.54 -41.59
CA MET A 10 -26.76 9.20 -40.43
C MET A 10 -26.57 7.76 -39.95
N SER A 11 -26.27 6.82 -40.82
CA SER A 11 -26.03 5.41 -40.44
C SER A 11 -24.66 5.23 -39.71
N LEU A 12 -23.64 6.04 -40.05
CA LEU A 12 -22.36 6.00 -39.34
C LEU A 12 -22.45 6.58 -37.91
N VAL A 13 -23.25 7.65 -37.72
CA VAL A 13 -23.44 8.25 -36.39
C VAL A 13 -24.22 7.33 -35.46
N ALA A 14 -25.24 6.64 -35.97
CA ALA A 14 -25.99 5.67 -35.17
C ALA A 14 -25.13 4.46 -34.72
N PHE A 15 -24.19 4.01 -35.58
CA PHE A 15 -23.32 2.91 -35.25
C PHE A 15 -22.25 3.27 -34.21
N SER A 16 -21.71 4.50 -34.22
CA SER A 16 -20.77 4.98 -33.21
C SER A 16 -21.40 5.18 -31.84
N MET A 17 -22.68 5.63 -31.77
CA MET A 17 -23.40 5.74 -30.50
C MET A 17 -23.73 4.38 -29.86
N SER A 18 -24.01 3.35 -30.65
CA SER A 18 -24.29 2.01 -30.14
C SER A 18 -23.02 1.34 -29.56
N TYR A 19 -21.83 1.70 -30.08
CA TYR A 19 -20.56 1.16 -29.56
C TYR A 19 -20.15 1.86 -28.28
N ALA A 20 -20.39 3.16 -28.11
CA ALA A 20 -20.13 3.90 -26.88
C ALA A 20 -20.99 3.42 -25.71
N GLN A 21 -22.28 3.13 -25.94
CA GLN A 21 -23.19 2.60 -24.90
C GLN A 21 -22.83 1.20 -24.41
N LYS A 22 -22.12 0.39 -25.23
CA LYS A 22 -21.71 -0.96 -24.83
C LYS A 22 -20.44 -0.99 -23.97
N ILE A 23 -19.68 0.10 -23.94
CA ILE A 23 -18.48 0.23 -23.11
C ILE A 23 -18.84 0.75 -21.70
N ASP A 24 -19.87 1.60 -21.56
CA ASP A 24 -20.34 2.10 -20.28
C ASP A 24 -21.09 1.06 -19.41
N GLY A 25 -21.56 -0.03 -20.00
CA GLY A 25 -22.23 -1.13 -19.29
C GLY A 25 -21.31 -2.04 -18.47
N ARG A 26 -19.99 -1.83 -18.47
CA ARG A 26 -19.02 -2.64 -17.72
C ARG A 26 -18.51 -2.03 -16.42
N THR A 27 -18.96 -0.85 -16.06
CA THR A 27 -18.51 -0.14 -14.85
C THR A 27 -19.65 0.08 -13.85
N SER A 28 -20.50 -0.91 -13.62
CA SER A 28 -21.40 -0.87 -12.46
C SER A 28 -21.70 -2.28 -11.96
N ALA A 29 -20.67 -3.09 -11.74
CA ALA A 29 -20.74 -4.01 -10.63
C ALA A 29 -20.48 -3.16 -9.39
N THR A 30 -21.49 -2.49 -8.89
CA THR A 30 -21.57 -2.04 -7.51
C THR A 30 -21.47 -3.31 -6.66
N SER A 31 -20.23 -3.75 -6.37
CA SER A 31 -20.02 -4.62 -5.25
C SER A 31 -20.62 -3.85 -4.08
N LYS A 32 -21.63 -4.40 -3.41
CA LYS A 32 -22.03 -3.93 -2.08
C LYS A 32 -20.73 -3.82 -1.30
N ALA A 33 -20.24 -2.60 -1.09
CA ALA A 33 -19.09 -2.36 -0.27
C ALA A 33 -19.49 -2.87 1.12
N ASN A 34 -18.98 -4.04 1.48
CA ASN A 34 -19.10 -4.49 2.85
C ASN A 34 -18.46 -3.38 3.68
N ALA A 35 -19.21 -2.86 4.65
CA ALA A 35 -18.67 -1.86 5.58
C ALA A 35 -17.35 -2.43 6.14
N ALA A 36 -16.28 -1.63 6.10
CA ALA A 36 -14.99 -2.07 6.59
C ALA A 36 -15.11 -2.40 8.09
N GLU A 37 -14.68 -3.58 8.47
CA GLU A 37 -14.51 -3.96 9.88
C GLU A 37 -13.36 -3.13 10.48
N VAL A 38 -13.31 -2.98 11.80
CA VAL A 38 -12.22 -2.28 12.48
C VAL A 38 -11.18 -3.30 12.92
N MET A 39 -9.92 -3.00 12.65
CA MET A 39 -8.75 -3.75 13.11
C MET A 39 -7.84 -2.78 13.88
N THR A 40 -7.24 -3.21 14.98
CA THR A 40 -6.26 -2.41 15.70
C THR A 40 -4.88 -2.49 15.07
N SER A 41 -4.06 -1.46 15.26
CA SER A 41 -2.64 -1.48 14.87
C SER A 41 -1.90 -2.68 15.48
N GLN A 42 -2.25 -3.06 16.71
CA GLN A 42 -1.65 -4.20 17.41
C GLN A 42 -1.98 -5.55 16.74
N GLU A 43 -3.24 -5.76 16.35
CA GLU A 43 -3.64 -6.97 15.62
C GLU A 43 -2.90 -7.09 14.29
N LEU A 44 -2.83 -5.99 13.53
CA LEU A 44 -2.11 -5.98 12.27
C LEU A 44 -0.62 -6.34 12.43
N VAL A 45 0.08 -5.67 13.36
CA VAL A 45 1.50 -5.91 13.56
C VAL A 45 1.76 -7.30 14.14
N THR A 46 0.89 -7.83 14.97
CA THR A 46 0.96 -9.21 15.43
C THR A 46 0.90 -10.20 14.27
N MET A 47 -0.08 -10.05 13.36
CA MET A 47 -0.17 -10.89 12.15
C MET A 47 1.09 -10.81 11.28
N LEU A 48 1.66 -9.62 11.09
CA LEU A 48 2.89 -9.44 10.32
C LEU A 48 4.10 -10.13 10.97
N LYS A 49 4.25 -10.02 12.29
CA LYS A 49 5.33 -10.68 13.04
C LYS A 49 5.19 -12.21 13.00
N GLU A 50 3.99 -12.74 13.08
CA GLU A 50 3.72 -14.17 13.02
C GLU A 50 3.97 -14.78 11.65
N CYS A 51 3.72 -14.06 10.56
CA CYS A 51 4.00 -14.55 9.21
C CYS A 51 5.50 -14.54 8.88
N GLY A 52 6.30 -13.72 9.53
CA GLY A 52 7.76 -13.64 9.41
C GLY A 52 8.29 -13.02 8.12
N HIS A 53 7.54 -13.07 7.02
CA HIS A 53 7.95 -12.53 5.72
C HIS A 53 6.79 -11.81 5.04
N TYR A 54 7.02 -10.58 4.59
CA TYR A 54 6.07 -9.81 3.84
C TYR A 54 6.76 -8.97 2.77
N TYR A 55 6.02 -8.62 1.72
CA TYR A 55 6.56 -7.97 0.53
C TYR A 55 5.92 -6.61 0.34
N LEU A 56 6.77 -5.59 0.26
CA LEU A 56 6.40 -4.20 0.02
C LEU A 56 6.49 -3.90 -1.47
N ALA A 57 5.41 -3.39 -2.04
CA ALA A 57 5.35 -2.84 -3.39
C ALA A 57 5.35 -1.32 -3.36
N THR A 58 6.21 -0.72 -4.19
CA THR A 58 6.29 0.72 -4.48
C THR A 58 6.29 0.93 -5.98
N VAL A 59 6.26 2.18 -6.44
CA VAL A 59 6.31 2.52 -7.87
C VAL A 59 7.49 3.45 -8.14
N ASN A 60 8.26 3.15 -9.19
CA ASN A 60 9.28 4.03 -9.74
C ASN A 60 8.83 4.48 -11.14
N GLY A 61 8.25 5.68 -11.25
CA GLY A 61 7.55 6.09 -12.45
C GLY A 61 6.39 5.13 -12.75
N ASN A 62 6.46 4.40 -13.86
CA ASN A 62 5.48 3.39 -14.25
C ASN A 62 5.91 1.94 -13.89
N LEU A 63 7.09 1.76 -13.29
CA LEU A 63 7.62 0.44 -12.96
C LEU A 63 7.22 0.05 -11.53
N PRO A 64 6.46 -1.03 -11.32
CA PRO A 64 6.23 -1.59 -10.00
C PRO A 64 7.52 -2.23 -9.47
N CYS A 65 7.85 -1.95 -8.21
CA CYS A 65 9.04 -2.46 -7.53
C CYS A 65 8.63 -3.19 -6.26
N VAL A 66 9.01 -4.47 -6.13
CA VAL A 66 8.65 -5.33 -4.99
C VAL A 66 9.92 -5.77 -4.25
N ARG A 67 9.87 -5.78 -2.92
CA ARG A 67 11.00 -6.22 -2.07
C ARG A 67 10.50 -6.82 -0.77
N PRO A 68 11.26 -7.76 -0.18
CA PRO A 68 10.98 -8.23 1.18
C PRO A 68 11.23 -7.11 2.19
N VAL A 69 10.42 -7.07 3.24
CA VAL A 69 10.53 -6.15 4.37
C VAL A 69 10.42 -6.97 5.65
N THR A 70 11.18 -6.62 6.67
CA THR A 70 11.22 -7.35 7.93
C THR A 70 10.94 -6.48 9.15
N PHE A 71 10.89 -5.15 8.97
CA PHE A 71 10.72 -4.22 10.06
C PHE A 71 9.40 -3.46 9.92
N ILE A 72 8.41 -3.86 10.70
CA ILE A 72 7.18 -3.10 10.97
C ILE A 72 6.84 -3.30 12.44
N ASP A 73 6.62 -2.19 13.16
CA ASP A 73 6.25 -2.22 14.57
C ASP A 73 5.41 -0.99 14.96
N ILE A 74 5.04 -0.91 16.23
CA ILE A 74 4.15 0.11 16.79
C ILE A 74 4.90 1.02 17.76
N TYR A 75 4.61 2.32 17.64
CA TYR A 75 4.93 3.32 18.64
C TYR A 75 3.74 4.26 18.81
N ASN A 76 3.29 4.44 20.07
CA ASN A 76 2.10 5.26 20.42
C ASN A 76 0.84 4.91 19.60
N GLY A 77 0.58 3.62 19.37
CA GLY A 77 -0.57 3.14 18.61
C GLY A 77 -0.43 3.27 17.08
N GLU A 78 0.62 3.90 16.58
CA GLU A 78 0.88 4.10 15.16
C GLU A 78 1.89 3.09 14.62
N VAL A 79 1.72 2.70 13.36
CA VAL A 79 2.55 1.68 12.71
C VAL A 79 3.69 2.34 11.96
N TYR A 80 4.89 1.84 12.21
CA TYR A 80 6.12 2.33 11.59
C TYR A 80 6.90 1.22 10.89
N SER A 81 7.66 1.62 9.89
CA SER A 81 8.71 0.86 9.24
C SER A 81 10.02 1.62 9.29
N MET A 82 11.12 0.94 9.04
CA MET A 82 12.47 1.52 9.01
C MET A 82 13.10 1.30 7.65
N THR A 83 13.79 2.32 7.14
CA THR A 83 14.57 2.23 5.90
C THR A 83 15.81 3.11 5.97
N ARG A 84 16.61 3.11 4.89
CA ARG A 84 17.70 4.06 4.69
C ARG A 84 17.36 5.02 3.55
N LYS A 85 17.74 6.28 3.68
CA LYS A 85 17.50 7.31 2.65
C LYS A 85 18.27 7.01 1.37
N SER A 86 19.39 6.30 1.48
CA SER A 86 20.19 5.82 0.34
C SER A 86 19.56 4.67 -0.45
N LYS A 87 18.45 4.07 0.03
CA LYS A 87 17.75 2.99 -0.70
C LYS A 87 16.69 3.53 -1.64
N ASP A 88 16.54 2.88 -2.79
CA ASP A 88 15.53 3.21 -3.82
C ASP A 88 14.11 3.32 -3.24
N VAL A 89 13.77 2.50 -2.24
CA VAL A 89 12.45 2.53 -1.62
C VAL A 89 12.13 3.90 -1.03
N TYR A 90 13.11 4.58 -0.44
CA TYR A 90 12.92 5.92 0.12
C TYR A 90 12.59 6.93 -0.99
N GLU A 91 13.37 6.91 -2.08
CA GLU A 91 13.13 7.76 -3.25
C GLU A 91 11.76 7.50 -3.90
N HIS A 92 11.36 6.23 -3.98
CA HIS A 92 10.06 5.86 -4.53
C HIS A 92 8.91 6.45 -3.70
N VAL A 93 8.95 6.30 -2.37
CA VAL A 93 7.86 6.77 -1.50
C VAL A 93 7.86 8.29 -1.32
N LYS A 94 8.99 8.96 -1.46
CA LYS A 94 9.04 10.43 -1.52
C LYS A 94 8.31 10.98 -2.75
N LYS A 95 8.38 10.29 -3.87
CA LYS A 95 7.69 10.66 -5.13
C LYS A 95 6.23 10.20 -5.13
N ASN A 96 5.96 9.00 -4.63
CA ASN A 96 4.63 8.42 -4.52
C ASN A 96 4.51 7.63 -3.21
N PRO A 97 3.88 8.19 -2.17
CA PRO A 97 3.79 7.55 -0.86
C PRO A 97 2.85 6.34 -0.83
N ASN A 98 2.01 6.12 -1.86
CA ASN A 98 1.10 4.98 -1.89
C ASN A 98 1.88 3.68 -2.06
N ILE A 99 1.65 2.75 -1.15
CA ILE A 99 2.29 1.45 -1.12
C ILE A 99 1.27 0.34 -0.93
N GLN A 100 1.69 -0.88 -1.28
CA GLN A 100 1.01 -2.09 -0.85
C GLN A 100 2.00 -3.05 -0.20
N ILE A 101 1.49 -3.80 0.80
CA ILE A 101 2.22 -4.90 1.44
C ILE A 101 1.37 -6.15 1.32
N VAL A 102 1.99 -7.26 0.88
CA VAL A 102 1.33 -8.56 0.76
C VAL A 102 2.00 -9.56 1.69
N PHE A 103 1.19 -10.36 2.37
CA PHE A 103 1.64 -11.43 3.25
C PHE A 103 0.59 -12.54 3.39
N TYR A 104 0.98 -13.67 3.95
CA TYR A 104 0.06 -14.72 4.34
C TYR A 104 -0.06 -14.73 5.87
N PRO A 105 -1.23 -14.34 6.45
CA PRO A 105 -1.44 -14.48 7.88
C PRO A 105 -1.30 -15.95 8.28
N LYS A 106 -0.71 -16.20 9.45
CA LYS A 106 -0.57 -17.53 10.01
C LYS A 106 -1.94 -18.23 10.08
N ASP A 107 -1.98 -19.48 9.73
CA ASP A 107 -3.19 -20.33 9.73
C ASP A 107 -4.32 -19.85 8.78
N SER A 108 -4.05 -18.86 7.93
CA SER A 108 -5.00 -18.41 6.91
C SER A 108 -4.75 -19.09 5.56
N ARG A 109 -5.85 -19.49 4.90
CA ARG A 109 -5.80 -19.93 3.50
C ARG A 109 -5.81 -18.77 2.50
N ASN A 110 -6.09 -17.55 2.98
CA ASN A 110 -6.13 -16.35 2.18
C ASN A 110 -4.89 -15.51 2.45
N TRP A 111 -4.32 -14.98 1.37
CA TRP A 111 -3.33 -13.90 1.49
C TRP A 111 -4.00 -12.61 1.96
N ALA A 112 -3.22 -11.74 2.57
CA ALA A 112 -3.63 -10.42 2.99
C ALA A 112 -2.90 -9.34 2.19
N ARG A 113 -3.59 -8.22 1.94
CA ARG A 113 -3.04 -7.02 1.31
C ARG A 113 -3.31 -5.80 2.17
N ILE A 114 -2.25 -5.12 2.56
CA ILE A 114 -2.31 -3.81 3.18
C ILE A 114 -2.18 -2.76 2.08
N SER A 115 -3.06 -1.77 2.07
CA SER A 115 -2.92 -0.56 1.24
C SER A 115 -2.83 0.63 2.18
N CYS A 116 -1.80 1.46 2.02
CA CYS A 116 -1.56 2.62 2.89
C CYS A 116 -0.62 3.62 2.20
N LYS A 117 -0.34 4.73 2.89
CA LYS A 117 0.76 5.63 2.56
C LYS A 117 1.92 5.39 3.52
N LEU A 118 3.13 5.42 2.99
CA LEU A 118 4.36 5.39 3.77
C LEU A 118 4.99 6.78 3.74
N VAL A 119 5.06 7.43 4.90
CA VAL A 119 5.53 8.82 5.02
C VAL A 119 6.64 8.92 6.04
N GLU A 120 7.64 9.77 5.79
CA GLU A 120 8.70 10.03 6.76
C GLU A 120 8.12 10.69 8.00
N ALA A 121 8.35 10.12 9.17
CA ALA A 121 7.83 10.56 10.45
C ALA A 121 8.85 10.34 11.57
N GLU A 122 10.11 10.59 11.27
CA GLU A 122 11.19 10.46 12.22
C GLU A 122 11.21 11.61 13.21
N THR A 123 11.37 11.26 14.49
CA THR A 123 11.75 12.15 15.57
C THR A 123 12.81 11.50 16.44
N PRO A 124 13.56 12.26 17.25
CA PRO A 124 14.51 11.69 18.20
C PRO A 124 13.89 10.64 19.14
N GLU A 125 12.65 10.86 19.56
CA GLU A 125 11.89 9.95 20.44
C GLU A 125 11.55 8.66 19.72
N VAL A 126 11.00 8.73 18.49
CA VAL A 126 10.71 7.57 17.64
C VAL A 126 11.97 6.75 17.44
N ARG A 127 13.07 7.37 17.03
CA ARG A 127 14.36 6.70 16.83
C ARG A 127 14.84 5.99 18.09
N LYS A 128 14.91 6.71 19.21
CA LYS A 128 15.35 6.18 20.49
C LYS A 128 14.52 4.98 20.93
N GLN A 129 13.19 5.07 20.80
CA GLN A 129 12.28 4.01 21.20
C GLN A 129 12.44 2.76 20.34
N PHE A 130 12.46 2.92 19.01
CA PHE A 130 12.65 1.75 18.14
C PHE A 130 14.02 1.10 18.29
N LEU A 131 15.09 1.85 18.43
CA LEU A 131 16.41 1.28 18.67
C LEU A 131 16.50 0.56 20.01
N ALA A 132 15.78 1.01 21.04
CA ALA A 132 15.67 0.30 22.31
C ALA A 132 14.90 -1.02 22.18
N MET A 133 13.85 -1.05 21.36
CA MET A 133 13.05 -2.26 21.09
C MET A 133 13.83 -3.30 20.26
N TYR A 134 14.81 -2.86 19.46
CA TYR A 134 15.56 -3.70 18.52
C TYR A 134 17.09 -3.62 18.76
N PRO A 135 17.62 -4.20 19.87
CA PRO A 135 19.05 -4.18 20.16
C PRO A 135 19.92 -4.80 19.07
N SER A 136 19.36 -5.68 18.25
CA SER A 136 20.08 -6.26 17.09
C SER A 136 20.45 -5.21 16.05
N VAL A 137 19.62 -4.16 15.88
CA VAL A 137 19.90 -3.05 14.96
C VAL A 137 21.09 -2.24 15.48
N THR A 138 21.11 -1.88 16.78
CA THR A 138 22.22 -1.12 17.37
C THR A 138 23.49 -1.95 17.45
N LYS A 139 23.39 -3.27 17.61
CA LYS A 139 24.55 -4.16 17.56
C LYS A 139 25.16 -4.23 16.15
N ALA A 140 24.34 -4.29 15.12
CA ALA A 140 24.79 -4.31 13.72
C ALA A 140 25.25 -2.92 13.22
N HIS A 141 24.66 -1.86 13.76
CA HIS A 141 24.91 -0.45 13.41
C HIS A 141 25.08 0.38 14.70
N PRO A 142 26.27 0.43 15.28
CA PRO A 142 26.54 1.13 16.56
C PRO A 142 26.23 2.64 16.51
N ASP A 143 26.30 3.23 15.32
CA ASP A 143 26.00 4.64 15.02
C ASP A 143 24.50 4.91 14.73
N ALA A 144 23.64 3.89 14.81
CA ALA A 144 22.22 4.00 14.42
C ALA A 144 21.47 5.17 15.09
N LEU A 145 21.89 5.59 16.29
CA LEU A 145 21.26 6.72 16.99
C LEU A 145 21.52 8.06 16.28
N THR A 146 22.68 8.23 15.66
CA THR A 146 23.12 9.46 14.98
C THR A 146 23.18 9.33 13.46
N ASP A 147 22.94 8.13 12.93
CA ASP A 147 22.97 7.84 11.50
C ASP A 147 21.87 8.61 10.76
N THR A 148 22.27 9.60 9.96
CA THR A 148 21.36 10.45 9.19
C THR A 148 20.76 9.76 7.98
N ASP A 149 21.33 8.63 7.54
CA ASP A 149 20.81 7.80 6.45
C ASP A 149 19.66 6.89 6.93
N LEU A 150 19.72 6.42 8.18
CA LEU A 150 18.61 5.66 8.78
C LEU A 150 17.42 6.57 9.04
N THR A 151 16.21 6.12 8.67
CA THR A 151 14.97 6.89 8.88
C THR A 151 13.79 6.00 9.21
N PHE A 152 12.85 6.55 9.98
CA PHE A 152 11.61 5.89 10.36
C PHE A 152 10.44 6.47 9.56
N MET A 153 9.65 5.56 8.99
CA MET A 153 8.54 5.87 8.11
C MET A 153 7.24 5.40 8.77
N LYS A 154 6.22 6.25 8.83
CA LYS A 154 4.91 5.92 9.36
C LYS A 154 3.97 5.44 8.25
N LEU A 155 3.21 4.36 8.52
CA LEU A 155 2.11 3.91 7.70
C LEU A 155 0.84 4.69 8.09
N THR A 156 0.17 5.29 7.12
CA THR A 156 -1.05 6.09 7.34
C THR A 156 -2.18 5.67 6.40
N GLY A 157 -3.44 5.83 6.87
CA GLY A 157 -4.61 5.45 6.06
C GLY A 157 -4.65 3.97 5.73
N ILE A 158 -4.35 3.13 6.73
CA ILE A 158 -4.13 1.70 6.54
C ILE A 158 -5.48 0.99 6.35
N THR A 159 -5.60 0.26 5.24
CA THR A 159 -6.65 -0.71 5.00
C THR A 159 -6.06 -2.09 4.77
N VAL A 160 -6.74 -3.13 5.23
CA VAL A 160 -6.30 -4.52 5.07
C VAL A 160 -7.41 -5.35 4.43
N GLU A 161 -7.10 -6.02 3.34
CA GLU A 161 -7.97 -7.00 2.70
C GLU A 161 -7.50 -8.41 3.06
N ILE A 162 -8.40 -9.26 3.56
CA ILE A 162 -8.15 -10.68 3.81
C ILE A 162 -9.29 -11.48 3.18
N GLY A 163 -9.04 -12.16 2.08
CA GLY A 163 -10.08 -12.82 1.30
C GLY A 163 -11.11 -11.80 0.77
N LYS A 164 -12.36 -11.88 1.26
CA LYS A 164 -13.46 -10.96 0.89
C LYS A 164 -13.74 -9.87 1.93
N LYS A 165 -12.99 -9.86 3.02
CA LYS A 165 -13.17 -8.89 4.11
C LYS A 165 -12.23 -7.70 3.94
N LEU A 166 -12.75 -6.53 4.28
CA LEU A 166 -12.00 -5.28 4.32
C LEU A 166 -11.98 -4.76 5.75
N TYR A 167 -10.81 -4.37 6.23
CA TYR A 167 -10.59 -3.80 7.55
C TYR A 167 -10.00 -2.40 7.42
N GLN A 168 -10.48 -1.48 8.28
CA GLN A 168 -9.84 -0.18 8.50
C GLN A 168 -9.03 -0.27 9.78
N VAL A 169 -7.73 0.04 9.72
CA VAL A 169 -6.84 0.02 10.90
C VAL A 169 -6.92 1.37 11.64
N LYS A 170 -7.05 1.27 12.96
CA LYS A 170 -7.10 2.41 13.89
C LYS A 170 -6.08 2.23 15.01
#